data_d377435163d2012c962eae79250d78df
#
_entry.id   d377435163d2012c962eae79250d78df
#
_cell.length_a   1.000
_cell.length_b   1.000
_cell.length_c   1.000
_cell.angle_alpha   90.00
_cell.angle_beta   90.00
_cell.angle_gamma   90.00
#
_symmetry.space_group_name_H-M   'P 1'
#
loop_
_entity.id
_entity.type
_entity.pdbx_description
1 polymer ?
#
loop_
_entity_poly.entity_id
_entity_poly.type
_entity_poly.pdbx_seq_one_letter_code
_entity_poly.pdbx_strand_id
1 'polypeptide(L)'
;MIDTGSPNTLVDRNSVNTFGLTVEKTDSTVGGLFGRSWERFGASKIKSLAMGNCVVTNVPVAITDLSGMNEDRSAAATGSHIADHKALSYLNGVLGAREMVKFGMIIDCTRQMLYINPNGASSAVSQNLASFLTGRGFTRIPMQLNPNHHFDVEGALNGHGTRFLVDTGSANTLIDTQVAVKSGTGVTALAGYGAGGAGNLVEGVNRTGVKELAIGNFKLANAEVVVAHVSGDVLLSKSTEESNAGVLGQDYLATNFAVIDMGGKTLYLRHPDSR
;
A
#
# COMPACT_ATOMS: atom_id res chain seq x y z
N MET A 1 7.77 2.78 8.32
CA MET A 1 6.42 2.67 7.70
C MET A 1 6.21 1.23 7.27
N ILE A 2 4.97 0.71 7.34
CA ILE A 2 4.57 -0.60 6.81
C ILE A 2 3.83 -0.32 5.51
N ASP A 3 4.31 -0.87 4.40
CA ASP A 3 3.86 -0.49 3.07
C ASP A 3 3.79 -1.72 2.15
N THR A 4 2.56 -2.23 1.95
CA THR A 4 2.31 -3.37 1.07
C THR A 4 2.43 -2.99 -0.41
N GLY A 5 2.36 -1.70 -0.74
CA GLY A 5 2.61 -1.15 -2.07
C GLY A 5 4.10 -1.10 -2.43
N SER A 6 5.00 -1.22 -1.46
CA SER A 6 6.44 -1.33 -1.71
C SER A 6 6.88 -2.79 -1.82
N PRO A 7 7.42 -3.25 -2.97
CA PRO A 7 7.90 -4.64 -3.11
C PRO A 7 9.07 -4.97 -2.21
N ASN A 8 9.94 -4.00 -1.95
CA ASN A 8 11.18 -4.16 -1.22
C ASN A 8 11.18 -3.35 0.08
N THR A 9 11.90 -3.84 1.08
CA THR A 9 12.21 -3.04 2.27
C THR A 9 13.25 -1.99 1.92
N LEU A 10 12.97 -0.73 2.28
CA LEU A 10 13.79 0.44 1.97
C LEU A 10 14.39 1.03 3.24
N VAL A 11 15.59 1.58 3.14
CA VAL A 11 16.22 2.40 4.18
C VAL A 11 16.65 3.72 3.56
N ASP A 12 16.36 4.81 4.25
CA ASP A 12 16.79 6.13 3.84
C ASP A 12 18.32 6.25 3.87
N ARG A 13 18.90 6.80 2.80
CA ARG A 13 20.36 6.97 2.68
C ARG A 13 20.96 7.74 3.86
N ASN A 14 20.22 8.70 4.41
CA ASN A 14 20.68 9.50 5.54
C ASN A 14 20.70 8.71 6.87
N SER A 15 20.02 7.56 6.91
CA SER A 15 19.97 6.68 8.08
C SER A 15 21.00 5.55 8.05
N VAL A 16 21.75 5.39 6.97
CA VAL A 16 22.74 4.32 6.78
C VAL A 16 23.78 4.28 7.90
N ASN A 17 24.36 5.43 8.22
CA ASN A 17 25.37 5.53 9.28
C ASN A 17 24.77 5.29 10.66
N THR A 18 23.56 5.80 10.92
CA THR A 18 22.84 5.61 12.19
C THR A 18 22.57 4.13 12.47
N PHE A 19 22.27 3.36 11.41
CA PHE A 19 22.01 1.92 11.53
C PHE A 19 23.25 1.06 11.35
N GLY A 20 24.44 1.64 11.13
CA GLY A 20 25.70 0.92 10.95
C GLY A 20 25.67 -0.02 9.75
N LEU A 21 25.01 0.38 8.64
CA LEU A 21 24.88 -0.45 7.45
C LEU A 21 26.07 -0.29 6.52
N THR A 22 26.55 -1.42 5.99
CA THR A 22 27.51 -1.44 4.88
C THR A 22 26.74 -1.48 3.57
N VAL A 23 26.98 -0.53 2.68
CA VAL A 23 26.25 -0.40 1.41
C VAL A 23 27.06 -0.95 0.25
N GLU A 24 26.48 -1.87 -0.49
CA GLU A 24 26.98 -2.34 -1.78
C GLU A 24 26.33 -1.48 -2.87
N LYS A 25 27.12 -0.76 -3.66
CA LYS A 25 26.60 0.11 -4.74
C LYS A 25 25.90 -0.72 -5.80
N THR A 26 24.79 -0.22 -6.32
CA THR A 26 24.04 -0.81 -7.45
C THR A 26 23.54 0.30 -8.37
N ASP A 27 23.58 0.03 -9.67
CA ASP A 27 23.08 0.95 -10.71
C ASP A 27 21.63 0.60 -11.07
N SER A 28 20.71 0.71 -10.12
CA SER A 28 19.31 0.42 -10.35
C SER A 28 18.43 1.55 -9.82
N THR A 29 17.23 1.66 -10.36
CA THR A 29 16.21 2.62 -9.93
C THR A 29 15.09 1.94 -9.17
N VAL A 30 14.40 2.69 -8.31
CA VAL A 30 13.15 2.29 -7.64
C VAL A 30 12.03 3.16 -8.23
N GLY A 31 11.01 2.53 -8.79
CA GLY A 31 9.86 3.25 -9.36
C GLY A 31 8.85 3.66 -8.29
N GLY A 32 8.24 4.82 -8.44
CA GLY A 32 7.15 5.32 -7.60
C GLY A 32 5.82 5.42 -8.35
N LEU A 33 4.72 5.48 -7.61
CA LEU A 33 3.33 5.40 -8.10
C LEU A 33 2.99 6.47 -9.16
N PHE A 34 3.67 7.63 -9.12
CA PHE A 34 3.42 8.77 -10.01
C PHE A 34 4.55 9.01 -11.03
N GLY A 35 5.25 7.94 -11.44
CA GLY A 35 6.22 8.00 -12.54
C GLY A 35 7.58 8.58 -12.18
N ARG A 36 7.85 8.91 -10.91
CA ARG A 36 9.20 9.17 -10.46
C ARG A 36 9.94 7.88 -10.18
N SER A 37 11.11 7.73 -10.78
CA SER A 37 12.08 6.76 -10.34
C SER A 37 13.05 7.42 -9.35
N TRP A 38 13.32 6.72 -8.25
CA TRP A 38 14.39 7.13 -7.34
C TRP A 38 15.66 6.38 -7.66
N GLU A 39 16.76 7.09 -7.53
CA GLU A 39 18.05 6.46 -7.58
C GLU A 39 18.18 5.47 -6.41
N ARG A 40 18.51 4.23 -6.71
CA ARG A 40 18.89 3.25 -5.73
C ARG A 40 20.38 3.39 -5.47
N PHE A 41 20.74 3.96 -4.33
CA PHE A 41 22.13 4.18 -3.97
C PHE A 41 22.88 2.88 -3.67
N GLY A 42 22.17 1.80 -3.42
CA GLY A 42 22.77 0.50 -3.15
C GLY A 42 21.84 -0.49 -2.49
N ALA A 43 22.45 -1.59 -2.07
CA ALA A 43 21.82 -2.63 -1.27
C ALA A 43 22.60 -2.83 0.03
N SER A 44 21.88 -3.30 1.04
CA SER A 44 22.47 -3.67 2.34
C SER A 44 21.67 -4.79 2.99
N LYS A 45 22.09 -5.19 4.17
CA LYS A 45 21.39 -6.18 4.98
C LYS A 45 21.35 -5.73 6.44
N ILE A 46 20.16 -5.59 6.98
CA ILE A 46 19.97 -5.35 8.41
C ILE A 46 20.19 -6.67 9.13
N LYS A 47 21.19 -6.73 10.03
CA LYS A 47 21.52 -7.94 10.77
C LYS A 47 20.40 -8.36 11.71
N SER A 48 19.78 -7.40 12.39
CA SER A 48 18.70 -7.63 13.35
C SER A 48 17.72 -6.44 13.32
N LEU A 49 16.45 -6.73 13.10
CA LEU A 49 15.36 -5.77 13.12
C LEU A 49 14.34 -6.19 14.17
N ALA A 50 14.22 -5.40 15.24
CA ALA A 50 13.24 -5.62 16.29
C ALA A 50 11.92 -4.87 15.95
N MET A 51 10.81 -5.56 16.05
CA MET A 51 9.46 -5.03 15.87
C MET A 51 8.58 -5.52 17.02
N GLY A 52 8.35 -4.66 18.02
CA GLY A 52 7.73 -5.09 19.28
C GLY A 52 8.55 -6.19 19.95
N ASN A 53 7.93 -7.31 20.25
CA ASN A 53 8.57 -8.48 20.87
C ASN A 53 9.19 -9.45 19.85
N CYS A 54 9.10 -9.17 18.57
CA CYS A 54 9.63 -10.01 17.49
C CYS A 54 10.95 -9.44 16.99
N VAL A 55 11.93 -10.34 16.80
CA VAL A 55 13.21 -10.00 16.17
C VAL A 55 13.37 -10.84 14.91
N VAL A 56 13.54 -10.18 13.77
CA VAL A 56 13.87 -10.81 12.50
C VAL A 56 15.30 -10.49 12.11
N THR A 57 15.96 -11.43 11.44
CA THR A 57 17.38 -11.29 11.13
C THR A 57 17.65 -11.38 9.63
N ASN A 58 18.79 -10.81 9.21
CA ASN A 58 19.24 -10.85 7.83
C ASN A 58 18.23 -10.30 6.84
N VAL A 59 17.66 -9.13 7.14
CA VAL A 59 16.66 -8.45 6.29
C VAL A 59 17.38 -7.72 5.16
N PRO A 60 17.20 -8.12 3.90
CA PRO A 60 17.77 -7.39 2.77
C PRO A 60 17.03 -6.06 2.58
N VAL A 61 17.75 -5.00 2.29
CA VAL A 61 17.20 -3.67 2.10
C VAL A 61 17.81 -2.97 0.89
N ALA A 62 17.00 -2.18 0.21
CA ALA A 62 17.50 -1.22 -0.77
C ALA A 62 17.72 0.13 -0.08
N ILE A 63 18.82 0.78 -0.39
CA ILE A 63 19.13 2.13 0.10
C ILE A 63 18.66 3.13 -0.95
N THR A 64 17.84 4.08 -0.55
CA THR A 64 17.27 5.10 -1.42
C THR A 64 17.11 6.43 -0.68
N ASP A 65 16.78 7.49 -1.41
CA ASP A 65 16.48 8.80 -0.82
C ASP A 65 14.99 8.89 -0.48
N LEU A 66 14.67 8.98 0.80
CA LEU A 66 13.30 9.17 1.29
C LEU A 66 13.01 10.63 1.69
N SER A 67 13.88 11.58 1.34
CA SER A 67 13.70 13.00 1.72
C SER A 67 12.38 13.56 1.21
N GLY A 68 11.99 13.28 -0.05
CA GLY A 68 10.72 13.73 -0.60
C GLY A 68 9.51 13.23 0.19
N MET A 69 9.51 11.96 0.59
CA MET A 69 8.44 11.44 1.47
C MET A 69 8.43 12.11 2.83
N ASN A 70 9.57 12.48 3.38
CA ASN A 70 9.68 13.19 4.64
C ASN A 70 9.19 14.64 4.54
N GLU A 71 9.47 15.32 3.42
CA GLU A 71 8.98 16.67 3.10
C GLU A 71 7.45 16.68 2.98
N ASP A 72 6.87 15.75 2.21
CA ASP A 72 5.42 15.60 2.06
C ASP A 72 4.72 15.35 3.41
N ARG A 73 5.29 14.50 4.26
CA ARG A 73 4.79 14.23 5.62
C ARG A 73 4.83 15.48 6.50
N SER A 74 5.86 16.28 6.38
CA SER A 74 6.00 17.54 7.11
C SER A 74 4.99 18.59 6.63
N ALA A 75 4.79 18.70 5.33
CA ALA A 75 3.81 19.60 4.71
C ALA A 75 2.37 19.21 5.10
N ALA A 76 2.04 17.91 5.08
CA ALA A 76 0.74 17.41 5.53
C ALA A 76 0.46 17.71 6.99
N ALA A 77 1.48 17.65 7.86
CA ALA A 77 1.35 17.98 9.28
C ALA A 77 1.10 19.46 9.53
N THR A 78 1.62 20.36 8.68
CA THR A 78 1.46 21.82 8.83
C THR A 78 0.17 22.35 8.21
N GLY A 79 -0.39 21.66 7.21
CA GLY A 79 -1.59 22.08 6.46
C GLY A 79 -2.93 21.65 7.05
N SER A 80 -2.96 20.77 8.05
CA SER A 80 -4.22 20.27 8.59
C SER A 80 -4.62 21.05 9.85
N HIS A 81 -5.87 21.52 9.88
CA HIS A 81 -6.49 22.24 11.00
C HIS A 81 -6.82 21.33 12.22
N ILE A 82 -6.21 20.16 12.34
CA ILE A 82 -6.44 19.24 13.45
C ILE A 82 -5.39 19.53 14.53
N ALA A 83 -5.84 19.98 15.68
CA ALA A 83 -5.02 20.49 16.79
C ALA A 83 -4.13 19.47 17.53
N ASP A 84 -4.10 18.19 17.11
CA ASP A 84 -3.38 17.10 17.77
C ASP A 84 -2.24 16.50 16.93
N HIS A 85 -1.59 17.31 16.09
CA HIS A 85 -0.45 16.81 15.30
C HIS A 85 0.79 16.66 16.19
N LYS A 86 1.01 15.45 16.70
CA LYS A 86 2.37 14.99 16.93
C LYS A 86 3.11 15.09 15.60
N ALA A 87 4.15 15.93 15.55
CA ALA A 87 5.04 16.00 14.39
C ALA A 87 5.36 14.56 13.95
N LEU A 88 5.01 14.23 12.71
CA LEU A 88 5.27 12.89 12.19
C LEU A 88 6.78 12.67 12.26
N SER A 89 7.21 11.63 12.95
CA SER A 89 8.63 11.31 13.09
C SER A 89 9.25 11.07 11.71
N TYR A 90 10.53 11.41 11.57
CA TYR A 90 11.30 11.19 10.34
C TYR A 90 11.21 9.72 9.91
N LEU A 91 10.93 9.50 8.62
CA LEU A 91 10.83 8.18 8.04
C LEU A 91 12.22 7.66 7.67
N ASN A 92 12.78 6.80 8.50
CA ASN A 92 14.09 6.20 8.28
C ASN A 92 14.06 5.00 7.32
N GLY A 93 12.87 4.43 7.10
CA GLY A 93 12.71 3.28 6.21
C GLY A 93 11.28 2.79 6.08
N VAL A 94 11.11 1.88 5.13
CA VAL A 94 9.85 1.25 4.74
C VAL A 94 10.01 -0.27 4.81
N LEU A 95 9.14 -0.95 5.54
CA LEU A 95 9.04 -2.41 5.50
C LEU A 95 8.17 -2.80 4.31
N GLY A 96 8.73 -3.56 3.39
CA GLY A 96 8.10 -3.92 2.12
C GLY A 96 7.48 -5.32 2.10
N ALA A 97 6.73 -5.59 1.04
CA ALA A 97 5.91 -6.80 0.89
C ALA A 97 6.72 -8.10 0.90
N ARG A 98 7.95 -8.12 0.35
CA ARG A 98 8.80 -9.32 0.33
C ARG A 98 9.04 -9.88 1.72
N GLU A 99 9.43 -9.01 2.66
CA GLU A 99 9.70 -9.42 4.03
C GLU A 99 8.41 -9.75 4.77
N MET A 100 7.32 -9.05 4.47
CA MET A 100 6.01 -9.35 5.04
C MET A 100 5.54 -10.76 4.64
N VAL A 101 5.71 -11.16 3.39
CA VAL A 101 5.42 -12.53 2.92
C VAL A 101 6.33 -13.54 3.60
N LYS A 102 7.64 -13.27 3.61
CA LYS A 102 8.64 -14.17 4.20
C LYS A 102 8.35 -14.50 5.66
N PHE A 103 7.94 -13.51 6.44
CA PHE A 103 7.67 -13.67 7.87
C PHE A 103 6.18 -13.88 8.18
N GLY A 104 5.37 -14.23 7.17
CA GLY A 104 3.95 -14.53 7.34
C GLY A 104 3.20 -13.45 8.10
N MET A 105 3.48 -12.18 7.77
CA MET A 105 2.92 -11.05 8.49
C MET A 105 1.43 -10.91 8.20
N ILE A 106 0.66 -10.58 9.25
CA ILE A 106 -0.75 -10.27 9.17
C ILE A 106 -0.93 -8.83 9.64
N ILE A 107 -1.60 -8.01 8.83
CA ILE A 107 -1.84 -6.60 9.10
C ILE A 107 -3.33 -6.41 9.39
N ASP A 108 -3.68 -5.95 10.59
CA ASP A 108 -5.02 -5.49 10.94
C ASP A 108 -5.05 -3.96 10.77
N CYS A 109 -5.61 -3.49 9.65
CA CYS A 109 -5.58 -2.08 9.30
C CYS A 109 -6.41 -1.22 10.25
N THR A 110 -7.51 -1.73 10.79
CA THR A 110 -8.39 -0.99 11.70
C THR A 110 -7.79 -0.84 13.09
N ARG A 111 -7.16 -1.89 13.61
CA ARG A 111 -6.51 -1.86 14.92
C ARG A 111 -5.09 -1.36 14.86
N GLN A 112 -4.54 -1.13 13.67
CA GLN A 112 -3.14 -0.76 13.43
C GLN A 112 -2.16 -1.75 14.07
N MET A 113 -2.46 -3.03 13.93
CA MET A 113 -1.67 -4.12 14.54
C MET A 113 -0.96 -4.93 13.45
N LEU A 114 0.31 -5.24 13.72
CA LEU A 114 1.13 -6.11 12.90
C LEU A 114 1.44 -7.39 13.70
N TYR A 115 1.04 -8.54 13.17
CA TYR A 115 1.38 -9.85 13.71
C TYR A 115 2.49 -10.47 12.86
N ILE A 116 3.53 -10.96 13.50
CA ILE A 116 4.73 -11.47 12.83
C ILE A 116 4.99 -12.89 13.29
N ASN A 117 5.22 -13.79 12.34
CA ASN A 117 5.70 -15.12 12.63
C ASN A 117 7.22 -15.19 12.34
N PRO A 118 8.09 -15.18 13.36
CA PRO A 118 9.54 -15.21 13.14
C PRO A 118 10.02 -16.50 12.46
N ASN A 119 9.23 -17.57 12.51
CA ASN A 119 9.51 -18.84 11.83
C ASN A 119 9.09 -18.85 10.35
N GLY A 120 8.55 -17.75 9.85
CA GLY A 120 8.11 -17.60 8.47
C GLY A 120 6.64 -17.87 8.23
N ALA A 121 6.22 -17.76 6.98
CA ALA A 121 4.84 -18.01 6.57
C ALA A 121 4.42 -19.47 6.87
N SER A 122 3.20 -19.64 7.35
CA SER A 122 2.64 -20.93 7.70
C SER A 122 1.24 -21.10 7.11
N SER A 123 1.05 -22.13 6.30
CA SER A 123 -0.26 -22.46 5.72
C SER A 123 -1.32 -22.77 6.79
N ALA A 124 -0.91 -23.39 7.89
CA ALA A 124 -1.81 -23.69 9.00
C ALA A 124 -2.31 -22.40 9.68
N VAL A 125 -1.43 -21.42 9.87
CA VAL A 125 -1.82 -20.11 10.42
C VAL A 125 -2.80 -19.42 9.47
N SER A 126 -2.53 -19.38 8.18
CA SER A 126 -3.44 -18.76 7.19
C SER A 126 -4.79 -19.48 7.10
N GLN A 127 -4.84 -20.82 7.19
CA GLN A 127 -6.08 -21.58 7.20
C GLN A 127 -6.92 -21.31 8.46
N ASN A 128 -6.29 -21.29 9.63
CA ASN A 128 -6.95 -20.95 10.88
C ASN A 128 -7.49 -19.51 10.86
N LEU A 129 -6.71 -18.56 10.36
CA LEU A 129 -7.13 -17.17 10.19
C LEU A 129 -8.33 -17.07 9.25
N ALA A 130 -8.28 -17.78 8.10
CA ALA A 130 -9.38 -17.82 7.15
C ALA A 130 -10.69 -18.31 7.81
N SER A 131 -10.63 -19.45 8.51
CA SER A 131 -11.79 -20.00 9.20
C SER A 131 -12.32 -19.05 10.28
N PHE A 132 -11.42 -18.43 11.05
CA PHE A 132 -11.76 -17.48 12.10
C PHE A 132 -12.44 -16.23 11.55
N LEU A 133 -11.91 -15.63 10.48
CA LEU A 133 -12.43 -14.37 9.91
C LEU A 133 -13.72 -14.61 9.11
N THR A 134 -13.78 -15.65 8.28
CA THR A 134 -15.01 -15.96 7.53
C THR A 134 -16.17 -16.31 8.45
N GLY A 135 -15.92 -17.02 9.57
CA GLY A 135 -16.92 -17.26 10.61
C GLY A 135 -17.43 -15.99 11.31
N ARG A 136 -16.77 -14.83 11.09
CA ARG A 136 -17.14 -13.50 11.60
C ARG A 136 -17.61 -12.54 10.52
N GLY A 137 -18.03 -13.07 9.37
CA GLY A 137 -18.62 -12.28 8.28
C GLY A 137 -17.60 -11.54 7.41
N PHE A 138 -16.32 -11.87 7.49
CA PHE A 138 -15.34 -11.33 6.56
C PHE A 138 -15.43 -12.03 5.20
N THR A 139 -15.39 -11.24 4.14
CA THR A 139 -15.22 -11.71 2.77
C THR A 139 -13.74 -12.00 2.51
N ARG A 140 -13.46 -13.21 2.07
CA ARG A 140 -12.11 -13.64 1.68
C ARG A 140 -11.83 -13.30 0.22
N ILE A 141 -10.75 -12.57 -0.06
CA ILE A 141 -10.36 -12.09 -1.39
C ILE A 141 -8.92 -12.50 -1.66
N PRO A 142 -8.65 -13.37 -2.65
CA PRO A 142 -7.29 -13.75 -2.99
C PRO A 142 -6.52 -12.56 -3.59
N MET A 143 -5.29 -12.37 -3.16
CA MET A 143 -4.35 -11.41 -3.75
C MET A 143 -3.44 -12.13 -4.74
N GLN A 144 -3.13 -11.49 -5.85
CA GLN A 144 -2.22 -12.00 -6.88
C GLN A 144 -0.95 -11.16 -6.90
N LEU A 145 0.19 -11.83 -7.02
CA LEU A 145 1.47 -11.15 -7.22
C LEU A 145 1.62 -10.82 -8.70
N ASN A 146 1.71 -9.53 -9.03
CA ASN A 146 1.92 -9.09 -10.40
C ASN A 146 3.40 -9.15 -10.81
N PRO A 147 3.73 -8.97 -12.09
CA PRO A 147 5.12 -9.00 -12.58
C PRO A 147 6.04 -7.96 -11.95
N ASN A 148 5.50 -6.88 -11.42
CA ASN A 148 6.25 -5.82 -10.71
C ASN A 148 6.42 -6.12 -9.21
N HIS A 149 6.04 -7.32 -8.77
CA HIS A 149 6.10 -7.79 -7.39
C HIS A 149 5.19 -7.05 -6.41
N HIS A 150 4.10 -6.46 -6.90
CA HIS A 150 3.02 -5.90 -6.08
C HIS A 150 1.87 -6.89 -5.91
N PHE A 151 1.08 -6.73 -4.86
CA PHE A 151 -0.12 -7.53 -4.63
C PHE A 151 -1.36 -6.79 -5.11
N ASP A 152 -2.04 -7.40 -6.07
CA ASP A 152 -3.27 -6.90 -6.65
C ASP A 152 -4.46 -7.78 -6.27
N VAL A 153 -5.63 -7.18 -6.29
CA VAL A 153 -6.93 -7.84 -6.17
C VAL A 153 -7.80 -7.52 -7.39
N GLU A 154 -8.62 -8.46 -7.79
CA GLU A 154 -9.66 -8.22 -8.78
C GLU A 154 -10.77 -7.38 -8.19
N GLY A 155 -11.33 -6.49 -8.98
CA GLY A 155 -12.42 -5.64 -8.58
C GLY A 155 -13.20 -5.08 -9.75
N ALA A 156 -14.14 -4.18 -9.46
CA ALA A 156 -14.89 -3.46 -10.47
C ALA A 156 -15.30 -2.08 -9.97
N LEU A 157 -15.35 -1.13 -10.88
CA LEU A 157 -15.86 0.21 -10.66
C LEU A 157 -17.13 0.41 -11.50
N ASN A 158 -18.28 0.61 -10.86
CA ASN A 158 -19.58 0.70 -11.55
C ASN A 158 -19.87 -0.47 -12.51
N GLY A 159 -19.43 -1.69 -12.14
CA GLY A 159 -19.55 -2.88 -12.96
C GLY A 159 -18.46 -3.06 -14.03
N HIS A 160 -17.57 -2.08 -14.23
CA HIS A 160 -16.42 -2.20 -15.11
C HIS A 160 -15.28 -2.92 -14.38
N GLY A 161 -14.94 -4.14 -14.85
CA GLY A 161 -13.91 -4.98 -14.24
C GLY A 161 -12.52 -4.36 -14.32
N THR A 162 -11.73 -4.50 -13.26
CA THR A 162 -10.43 -3.88 -13.13
C THR A 162 -9.63 -4.51 -11.98
N ARG A 163 -8.42 -4.03 -11.72
CA ARG A 163 -7.55 -4.53 -10.64
C ARG A 163 -7.07 -3.37 -9.78
N PHE A 164 -6.88 -3.67 -8.50
CA PHE A 164 -6.40 -2.69 -7.52
C PHE A 164 -5.15 -3.21 -6.80
N LEU A 165 -4.14 -2.39 -6.71
CA LEU A 165 -3.00 -2.59 -5.82
C LEU A 165 -3.47 -2.47 -4.36
N VAL A 166 -3.10 -3.40 -3.50
CA VAL A 166 -3.34 -3.31 -2.05
C VAL A 166 -2.17 -2.57 -1.41
N ASP A 167 -2.41 -1.33 -0.96
CA ASP A 167 -1.34 -0.42 -0.55
C ASP A 167 -1.60 0.24 0.81
N THR A 168 -0.96 -0.29 1.85
CA THR A 168 -1.03 0.29 3.21
C THR A 168 -0.17 1.55 3.35
N GLY A 169 0.66 1.88 2.38
CA GLY A 169 1.45 3.11 2.31
C GLY A 169 0.66 4.30 1.75
N SER A 170 -0.42 4.03 1.02
CA SER A 170 -1.32 5.06 0.49
C SER A 170 -2.38 5.47 1.51
N ALA A 171 -2.52 6.77 1.76
CA ALA A 171 -3.56 7.28 2.65
C ALA A 171 -4.96 7.18 2.03
N ASN A 172 -5.05 7.35 0.71
CA ASN A 172 -6.31 7.40 -0.03
C ASN A 172 -6.40 6.30 -1.07
N THR A 173 -7.65 5.85 -1.32
CA THR A 173 -7.97 4.98 -2.44
C THR A 173 -7.97 5.81 -3.72
N LEU A 174 -7.11 5.43 -4.66
CA LEU A 174 -6.88 6.13 -5.92
C LEU A 174 -7.41 5.32 -7.09
N ILE A 175 -8.03 6.02 -8.04
CA ILE A 175 -8.50 5.45 -9.32
C ILE A 175 -7.80 6.18 -10.45
N ASP A 176 -7.28 5.45 -11.43
CA ASP A 176 -6.72 6.06 -12.63
C ASP A 176 -7.80 6.77 -13.45
N THR A 177 -7.44 7.93 -13.99
CA THR A 177 -8.36 8.80 -14.77
C THR A 177 -8.99 8.05 -15.94
N GLN A 178 -8.25 7.19 -16.65
CA GLN A 178 -8.80 6.45 -17.78
C GLN A 178 -9.83 5.41 -17.34
N VAL A 179 -9.60 4.77 -16.19
CA VAL A 179 -10.53 3.80 -15.62
C VAL A 179 -11.79 4.50 -15.12
N ALA A 180 -11.66 5.68 -14.48
CA ALA A 180 -12.81 6.49 -14.10
C ALA A 180 -13.69 6.83 -15.31
N VAL A 181 -13.09 7.28 -16.42
CA VAL A 181 -13.82 7.57 -17.66
C VAL A 181 -14.49 6.31 -18.23
N LYS A 182 -13.78 5.20 -18.35
CA LYS A 182 -14.32 3.93 -18.89
C LYS A 182 -15.47 3.37 -18.05
N SER A 183 -15.44 3.58 -16.73
CA SER A 183 -16.50 3.14 -15.81
C SER A 183 -17.69 4.10 -15.75
N GLY A 184 -17.71 5.16 -16.56
CA GLY A 184 -18.79 6.16 -16.56
C GLY A 184 -18.83 7.00 -15.26
N THR A 185 -17.72 7.09 -14.56
CA THR A 185 -17.62 7.91 -13.34
C THR A 185 -17.42 9.36 -13.73
N GLY A 186 -18.33 10.24 -13.31
CA GLY A 186 -18.16 11.68 -13.48
C GLY A 186 -17.01 12.17 -12.60
N VAL A 187 -16.12 12.98 -13.17
CA VAL A 187 -14.99 13.54 -12.43
C VAL A 187 -15.30 15.00 -12.12
N THR A 188 -15.43 15.34 -10.84
CA THR A 188 -15.59 16.72 -10.39
C THR A 188 -14.24 17.22 -9.85
N ALA A 189 -13.70 18.27 -10.49
CA ALA A 189 -12.45 18.87 -10.05
C ALA A 189 -12.60 19.52 -8.66
N LEU A 190 -11.74 19.16 -7.73
CA LEU A 190 -11.60 19.83 -6.43
C LEU A 190 -10.43 20.80 -6.53
N ALA A 191 -10.70 22.09 -6.53
CA ALA A 191 -9.68 23.10 -6.53
C ALA A 191 -8.86 23.04 -5.21
N GLY A 192 -7.53 22.99 -5.33
CA GLY A 192 -6.62 23.12 -4.19
C GLY A 192 -6.26 21.83 -3.46
N TYR A 193 -6.63 20.65 -3.96
CA TYR A 193 -6.19 19.38 -3.41
C TYR A 193 -5.10 18.73 -4.28
N GLY A 194 -4.03 18.27 -3.64
CA GLY A 194 -3.02 17.43 -4.26
C GLY A 194 -3.07 16.00 -3.68
N ALA A 195 -2.72 15.00 -4.46
CA ALA A 195 -2.39 13.67 -3.94
C ALA A 195 -0.87 13.56 -3.83
N GLY A 196 -0.38 13.31 -2.64
CA GLY A 196 1.02 12.99 -2.39
C GLY A 196 1.21 11.48 -2.45
N GLY A 197 2.23 11.05 -3.16
CA GLY A 197 2.72 9.69 -3.13
C GLY A 197 4.23 9.73 -3.10
N ALA A 198 4.88 8.61 -3.00
CA ALA A 198 6.31 8.52 -2.95
C ALA A 198 7.01 9.47 -3.96
N GLY A 199 7.25 10.71 -3.51
CA GLY A 199 8.08 11.72 -4.18
C GLY A 199 7.41 12.73 -5.12
N ASN A 200 6.08 12.83 -5.21
CA ASN A 200 5.42 13.91 -5.95
C ASN A 200 4.06 14.28 -5.36
N LEU A 201 3.84 15.59 -5.21
CA LEU A 201 2.49 16.15 -5.18
C LEU A 201 1.95 16.17 -6.62
N VAL A 202 0.86 15.47 -6.86
CA VAL A 202 0.12 15.58 -8.12
C VAL A 202 -0.95 16.64 -7.92
N GLU A 203 -0.81 17.78 -8.61
CA GLU A 203 -1.83 18.82 -8.67
C GLU A 203 -3.02 18.32 -9.52
N GLY A 204 -4.22 18.81 -9.21
CA GLY A 204 -5.40 18.49 -10.01
C GLY A 204 -6.06 17.15 -9.64
N VAL A 205 -5.93 16.73 -8.40
CA VAL A 205 -6.61 15.56 -7.87
C VAL A 205 -8.10 15.83 -7.78
N ASN A 206 -8.89 14.91 -8.32
CA ASN A 206 -10.34 15.00 -8.29
C ASN A 206 -10.89 13.96 -7.32
N ARG A 207 -11.82 14.34 -6.47
CA ARG A 207 -12.58 13.39 -5.66
C ARG A 207 -13.93 13.15 -6.33
N THR A 208 -14.40 11.92 -6.37
CA THR A 208 -15.67 11.58 -7.00
C THR A 208 -16.38 10.47 -6.25
N GLY A 209 -17.72 10.49 -6.33
CA GLY A 209 -18.54 9.40 -5.89
C GLY A 209 -18.70 8.36 -6.99
N VAL A 210 -18.57 7.08 -6.63
CA VAL A 210 -18.83 5.94 -7.49
C VAL A 210 -20.05 5.18 -6.97
N LYS A 211 -20.94 4.74 -7.88
CA LYS A 211 -22.16 4.02 -7.48
C LYS A 211 -21.85 2.70 -6.80
N GLU A 212 -20.87 1.97 -7.32
CA GLU A 212 -20.39 0.70 -6.75
C GLU A 212 -18.88 0.58 -6.92
N LEU A 213 -18.19 0.27 -5.83
CA LEU A 213 -16.82 -0.22 -5.83
C LEU A 213 -16.84 -1.66 -5.33
N ALA A 214 -16.48 -2.61 -6.17
CA ALA A 214 -16.38 -4.03 -5.83
C ALA A 214 -14.92 -4.46 -5.73
N ILE A 215 -14.56 -5.23 -4.71
CA ILE A 215 -13.26 -5.88 -4.54
C ILE A 215 -13.53 -7.37 -4.34
N GLY A 216 -13.27 -8.17 -5.37
CA GLY A 216 -13.79 -9.52 -5.44
C GLY A 216 -15.31 -9.55 -5.24
N ASN A 217 -15.77 -10.33 -4.27
CA ASN A 217 -17.20 -10.41 -3.91
C ASN A 217 -17.63 -9.36 -2.86
N PHE A 218 -16.74 -8.51 -2.40
CA PHE A 218 -17.06 -7.44 -1.45
C PHE A 218 -17.47 -6.18 -2.21
N LYS A 219 -18.65 -5.63 -1.92
CA LYS A 219 -19.24 -4.50 -2.66
C LYS A 219 -19.56 -3.35 -1.72
N LEU A 220 -19.18 -2.15 -2.10
CA LEU A 220 -19.57 -0.90 -1.47
C LEU A 220 -20.39 -0.06 -2.44
N ALA A 221 -21.58 0.34 -2.01
CA ALA A 221 -22.38 1.33 -2.70
C ALA A 221 -21.97 2.75 -2.29
N ASN A 222 -22.03 3.68 -3.25
CA ASN A 222 -21.78 5.11 -3.02
C ASN A 222 -20.42 5.39 -2.36
N ALA A 223 -19.36 4.70 -2.82
CA ALA A 223 -18.01 4.92 -2.32
C ALA A 223 -17.43 6.25 -2.85
N GLU A 224 -16.64 6.94 -2.05
CA GLU A 224 -15.83 8.06 -2.50
C GLU A 224 -14.42 7.57 -2.84
N VAL A 225 -13.89 8.06 -3.96
CA VAL A 225 -12.53 7.74 -4.42
C VAL A 225 -11.82 8.99 -4.93
N VAL A 226 -10.51 8.97 -4.88
CA VAL A 226 -9.68 10.00 -5.48
C VAL A 226 -9.33 9.58 -6.91
N VAL A 227 -9.53 10.47 -7.88
CA VAL A 227 -9.14 10.24 -9.28
C VAL A 227 -7.86 11.02 -9.57
N ALA A 228 -6.84 10.31 -10.01
CA ALA A 228 -5.56 10.88 -10.38
C ALA A 228 -4.98 10.14 -11.59
N HIS A 229 -4.10 10.78 -12.34
CA HIS A 229 -3.32 10.04 -13.32
C HIS A 229 -2.26 9.21 -12.59
N VAL A 230 -2.38 7.89 -12.66
CA VAL A 230 -1.44 6.95 -12.04
C VAL A 230 -0.50 6.43 -13.12
N SER A 231 0.81 6.53 -12.85
CA SER A 231 1.82 6.07 -13.82
C SER A 231 1.67 4.59 -14.12
N GLY A 232 1.62 4.26 -15.41
CA GLY A 232 1.52 2.89 -15.90
C GLY A 232 2.65 1.95 -15.46
N ASP A 233 3.82 2.48 -15.13
CA ASP A 233 4.99 1.66 -14.78
C ASP A 233 4.84 0.89 -13.46
N VAL A 234 3.99 1.35 -12.56
CA VAL A 234 3.70 0.68 -11.27
C VAL A 234 2.45 -0.19 -11.34
N LEU A 235 1.41 0.28 -12.03
CA LEU A 235 0.12 -0.40 -12.11
C LEU A 235 -0.04 -1.28 -13.35
N LEU A 236 0.74 -1.05 -14.42
CA LEU A 236 0.61 -1.78 -15.67
C LEU A 236 1.59 -2.96 -15.72
N SER A 237 1.06 -4.16 -15.85
CA SER A 237 1.79 -5.21 -16.52
C SER A 237 1.92 -4.82 -18.00
N LYS A 238 3.13 -4.72 -18.52
CA LYS A 238 3.41 -4.44 -19.95
C LYS A 238 2.80 -5.48 -20.92
N SER A 239 2.16 -6.52 -20.40
CA SER A 239 1.70 -7.67 -21.17
C SER A 239 0.18 -7.81 -21.33
N THR A 240 -0.63 -6.98 -20.70
CA THR A 240 -2.09 -7.07 -20.82
C THR A 240 -2.70 -5.68 -20.99
N GLU A 241 -3.68 -5.56 -21.90
CA GLU A 241 -4.49 -4.36 -22.11
C GLU A 241 -5.37 -4.00 -20.88
N GLU A 242 -5.36 -4.83 -19.84
CA GLU A 242 -6.04 -4.60 -18.57
C GLU A 242 -5.16 -3.76 -17.65
N SER A 243 -5.33 -2.46 -17.74
CA SER A 243 -4.71 -1.51 -16.81
C SER A 243 -5.26 -1.74 -15.40
N ASN A 244 -4.38 -1.85 -14.39
CA ASN A 244 -4.81 -1.77 -13.01
C ASN A 244 -5.51 -0.42 -12.78
N ALA A 245 -6.66 -0.46 -12.10
CA ALA A 245 -7.51 0.71 -11.94
C ALA A 245 -6.96 1.73 -10.98
N GLY A 246 -6.15 1.29 -10.04
CA GLY A 246 -5.68 2.17 -8.98
C GLY A 246 -5.18 1.41 -7.75
N VAL A 247 -5.37 2.02 -6.63
CA VAL A 247 -4.79 1.63 -5.34
C VAL A 247 -5.89 1.61 -4.29
N LEU A 248 -5.97 0.56 -3.49
CA LEU A 248 -6.75 0.52 -2.26
C LEU A 248 -5.90 1.08 -1.12
N GLY A 249 -6.24 2.28 -0.67
CA GLY A 249 -5.53 2.98 0.40
C GLY A 249 -6.12 2.71 1.79
N GLN A 250 -5.51 3.35 2.80
CA GLN A 250 -5.88 3.19 4.21
C GLN A 250 -7.31 3.66 4.52
N ASP A 251 -7.81 4.67 3.80
CA ASP A 251 -9.20 5.13 3.92
C ASP A 251 -10.21 3.99 3.67
N TYR A 252 -9.96 3.18 2.63
CA TYR A 252 -10.81 2.03 2.31
C TYR A 252 -10.49 0.83 3.20
N LEU A 253 -9.21 0.50 3.38
CA LEU A 253 -8.77 -0.67 4.13
C LEU A 253 -9.20 -0.59 5.61
N ALA A 254 -8.96 0.54 6.28
CA ALA A 254 -9.32 0.69 7.69
C ALA A 254 -10.83 0.74 7.92
N THR A 255 -11.57 1.46 7.06
CA THR A 255 -13.03 1.58 7.17
C THR A 255 -13.75 0.24 6.98
N ASN A 256 -13.20 -0.64 6.12
CA ASN A 256 -13.80 -1.95 5.84
C ASN A 256 -13.13 -3.09 6.62
N PHE A 257 -12.57 -2.80 7.78
CA PHE A 257 -11.98 -3.77 8.71
C PHE A 257 -10.94 -4.68 8.06
N ALA A 258 -10.16 -4.16 7.11
CA ALA A 258 -9.22 -4.96 6.36
C ALA A 258 -8.22 -5.71 7.27
N VAL A 259 -8.11 -7.01 7.02
CA VAL A 259 -7.03 -7.86 7.53
C VAL A 259 -6.28 -8.42 6.33
N ILE A 260 -4.98 -8.16 6.25
CA ILE A 260 -4.13 -8.58 5.13
C ILE A 260 -3.22 -9.71 5.62
N ASP A 261 -3.43 -10.92 5.14
CA ASP A 261 -2.55 -12.07 5.36
C ASP A 261 -1.52 -12.13 4.21
N MET A 262 -0.35 -11.57 4.45
CA MET A 262 0.73 -11.54 3.45
C MET A 262 1.27 -12.94 3.15
N GLY A 263 1.38 -13.80 4.17
CA GLY A 263 1.83 -15.19 4.00
C GLY A 263 0.84 -16.04 3.21
N GLY A 264 -0.46 -15.89 3.47
CA GLY A 264 -1.54 -16.56 2.77
C GLY A 264 -2.02 -15.84 1.52
N LYS A 265 -1.44 -14.68 1.17
CA LYS A 265 -1.80 -13.85 0.01
C LYS A 265 -3.31 -13.60 -0.05
N THR A 266 -3.87 -13.14 1.04
CA THR A 266 -5.33 -12.98 1.15
C THR A 266 -5.68 -11.68 1.86
N LEU A 267 -6.57 -10.91 1.24
CA LEU A 267 -7.24 -9.76 1.84
C LEU A 267 -8.59 -10.21 2.39
N TYR A 268 -8.91 -9.82 3.60
CA TYR A 268 -10.20 -10.00 4.23
C TYR A 268 -10.86 -8.66 4.48
N LEU A 269 -12.10 -8.50 4.07
CA LEU A 269 -12.89 -7.28 4.26
C LEU A 269 -14.22 -7.62 4.94
N ARG A 270 -14.73 -6.68 5.73
CA ARG A 270 -16.04 -6.77 6.38
C ARG A 270 -16.74 -5.42 6.33
N HIS A 271 -18.05 -5.42 6.07
CA HIS A 271 -18.83 -4.19 6.11
C HIS A 271 -18.89 -3.60 7.52
N PRO A 272 -18.81 -2.27 7.66
CA PRO A 272 -18.92 -1.59 8.95
C PRO A 272 -20.22 -1.91 9.70
N ASP A 273 -21.30 -2.10 8.97
CA ASP A 273 -22.65 -2.32 9.51
C ASP A 273 -22.96 -3.80 9.80
N SER A 274 -22.05 -4.74 9.46
CA SER A 274 -22.22 -6.15 9.77
C SER A 274 -21.82 -6.40 11.22
N ARG A 275 -22.82 -6.44 12.11
CA ARG A 275 -22.70 -6.88 13.52
C ARG A 275 -22.78 -8.39 13.65
#